data_89d9cb31b9a9081ba4f6cf2b36af8cb5
#
_entry.id   89d9cb31b9a9081ba4f6cf2b36af8cb5
#
_cell.length_a   1.000
_cell.length_b   1.000
_cell.length_c   1.000
_cell.angle_alpha   90.00
_cell.angle_beta   90.00
_cell.angle_gamma   90.00
#
_symmetry.space_group_name_H-M   'P 1'
#
loop_
_entity.id
_entity.type
_entity.pdbx_description
1 polymer ?
#
loop_
_entity_poly.entity_id
_entity_poly.type
_entity_poly.pdbx_seq_one_letter_code
_entity_poly.pdbx_strand_id
1 'polypeptide(L)'
;MLENLKENNQFEKLAIATTEGVFYFDVVNIVRCQAEGSYTRVFVEGKKSIIASKSIKEYENLLPQYFFRVHKSHLINSNFVVKFNGGENSFVLLKDHSEISVSRRRKQFVQEKLALIKKDQ
;
A
#
# COMPACT_ATOMS: atom_id res chain seq x y z
N MET A 1 -5.11 22.88 13.16
CA MET A 1 -4.08 22.63 13.08
C MET A 1 -3.81 21.23 12.93
N LEU A 2 -3.84 20.36 13.84
CA LEU A 2 -3.57 18.97 13.65
C LEU A 2 -4.57 18.33 12.75
N GLU A 3 -5.80 18.75 12.81
CA GLU A 3 -6.79 18.18 11.98
C GLU A 3 -6.48 18.50 10.55
N ASN A 4 -5.95 19.66 10.32
CA ASN A 4 -5.64 20.02 8.95
C ASN A 4 -4.60 19.14 8.36
N LEU A 5 -3.66 18.71 9.15
CA LEU A 5 -2.65 17.83 8.65
C LEU A 5 -3.23 16.52 8.19
N LYS A 6 -4.21 16.00 8.93
CA LYS A 6 -4.81 14.77 8.52
C LYS A 6 -5.60 14.93 7.26
N GLU A 7 -6.23 16.04 7.11
CA GLU A 7 -7.04 16.26 5.94
C GLU A 7 -6.23 16.47 4.70
N ASN A 8 -4.97 16.80 4.86
CA ASN A 8 -4.10 17.07 3.73
C ASN A 8 -3.15 15.93 3.48
N ASN A 9 -3.65 14.71 3.61
CA ASN A 9 -2.81 13.56 3.38
C ASN A 9 -2.20 13.52 2.01
N GLN A 10 -2.85 14.12 1.03
CA GLN A 10 -2.31 14.10 -0.30
C GLN A 10 -0.98 14.83 -0.40
N PHE A 11 -0.67 15.64 0.60
CA PHE A 11 0.60 16.36 0.60
C PHE A 11 1.65 15.73 1.49
N GLU A 12 1.32 14.64 2.10
CA GLU A 12 2.27 14.01 3.01
C GLU A 12 3.37 13.30 2.28
N LYS A 13 4.53 13.38 2.85
CA LYS A 13 5.65 12.59 2.39
C LYS A 13 6.00 11.59 3.44
N LEU A 14 6.50 10.46 3.02
CA LEU A 14 6.94 9.42 3.93
C LEU A 14 8.45 9.29 3.81
N ALA A 15 9.12 9.31 4.95
CA ALA A 15 10.55 9.08 5.01
C ALA A 15 10.78 7.58 5.04
N ILE A 16 11.56 7.07 4.11
CA ILE A 16 11.82 5.64 4.01
C ILE A 16 13.32 5.41 4.20
N ALA A 17 13.67 4.83 5.33
CA ALA A 17 15.06 4.57 5.65
C ALA A 17 15.53 3.30 4.94
N THR A 18 16.67 3.40 4.29
CA THR A 18 17.30 2.27 3.61
C THR A 18 18.76 2.24 3.99
N THR A 19 19.49 1.23 3.54
CA THR A 19 20.92 1.18 3.80
C THR A 19 21.69 2.29 3.08
N GLU A 20 21.05 2.92 2.10
CA GLU A 20 21.71 3.98 1.33
C GLU A 20 21.29 5.37 1.76
N GLY A 21 20.51 5.48 2.79
CA GLY A 21 20.05 6.77 3.27
C GLY A 21 18.56 6.79 3.37
N VAL A 22 18.01 7.97 3.62
CA VAL A 22 16.58 8.15 3.80
C VAL A 22 16.02 8.80 2.56
N PHE A 23 15.03 8.15 1.95
CA PHE A 23 14.37 8.69 0.78
C PHE A 23 13.01 9.24 1.21
N TYR A 24 12.54 10.25 0.51
CA TYR A 24 11.25 10.87 0.82
C TYR A 24 10.36 10.79 -0.40
N PHE A 25 9.19 10.20 -0.25
CA PHE A 25 8.25 10.06 -1.35
C PHE A 25 6.89 10.57 -0.94
N ASP A 26 6.15 11.09 -1.89
CA ASP A 26 4.77 11.45 -1.64
C ASP A 26 3.99 10.17 -1.39
N VAL A 27 3.23 10.14 -0.32
CA VAL A 27 2.48 8.94 0.06
C VAL A 27 1.55 8.50 -1.06
N VAL A 28 0.93 9.46 -1.74
CA VAL A 28 -0.03 9.12 -2.80
C VAL A 28 0.62 8.37 -3.97
N ASN A 29 1.94 8.46 -4.10
CA ASN A 29 2.63 7.78 -5.19
C ASN A 29 3.15 6.40 -4.81
N ILE A 30 2.97 5.99 -3.57
CA ILE A 30 3.39 4.66 -3.15
C ILE A 30 2.32 3.67 -3.61
N VAL A 31 2.74 2.70 -4.41
CA VAL A 31 1.83 1.73 -5.00
C VAL A 31 1.53 0.59 -4.03
N ARG A 32 2.56 0.05 -3.43
CA ARG A 32 2.38 -1.07 -2.51
C ARG A 32 3.67 -1.38 -1.79
N CYS A 33 3.55 -2.18 -0.76
CA CYS A 33 4.69 -2.65 0.03
C CYS A 33 4.64 -4.17 0.09
N GLN A 34 5.79 -4.80 0.04
CA GLN A 34 5.89 -6.25 0.06
C GLN A 34 6.92 -6.67 1.08
N ALA A 35 6.53 -7.59 1.95
CA ALA A 35 7.45 -8.07 2.98
C ALA A 35 8.56 -8.90 2.36
N GLU A 36 9.79 -8.65 2.82
CA GLU A 36 10.95 -9.46 2.44
C GLU A 36 11.71 -9.73 3.71
N GLY A 37 11.33 -10.78 4.41
CA GLY A 37 11.85 -11.04 5.73
C GLY A 37 11.45 -9.91 6.67
N SER A 38 12.41 -9.36 7.36
CA SER A 38 12.14 -8.25 8.28
C SER A 38 12.19 -6.90 7.57
N TYR A 39 12.51 -6.88 6.29
CA TYR A 39 12.53 -5.65 5.51
C TYR A 39 11.28 -5.54 4.67
N THR A 40 11.13 -4.43 3.99
CA THR A 40 9.98 -4.20 3.14
C THR A 40 10.43 -3.61 1.82
N ARG A 41 9.96 -4.20 0.73
CA ARG A 41 10.20 -3.61 -0.59
C ARG A 41 9.05 -2.65 -0.86
N VAL A 42 9.38 -1.40 -1.15
CA VAL A 42 8.39 -0.36 -1.40
C VAL A 42 8.39 -0.03 -2.87
N PHE A 43 7.21 -0.08 -3.48
CA PHE A 43 7.05 0.21 -4.90
C PHE A 43 6.42 1.59 -5.04
N VAL A 44 7.10 2.46 -5.76
CA VAL A 44 6.67 3.84 -5.96
C VAL A 44 6.45 4.07 -7.45
N GLU A 45 5.37 4.72 -7.79
CA GLU A 45 4.99 4.93 -9.17
C GLU A 45 6.11 5.60 -9.94
N GLY A 46 6.47 5.02 -11.08
CA GLY A 46 7.47 5.61 -11.95
C GLY A 46 8.90 5.49 -11.48
N LYS A 47 9.14 4.71 -10.41
CA LYS A 47 10.49 4.59 -9.88
C LYS A 47 10.83 3.14 -9.63
N LYS A 48 12.11 2.87 -9.44
CA LYS A 48 12.53 1.52 -9.07
C LYS A 48 12.13 1.29 -7.63
N SER A 49 11.80 0.04 -7.31
CA SER A 49 11.46 -0.27 -5.93
C SER A 49 12.69 -0.15 -5.05
N ILE A 50 12.48 0.07 -3.78
CA ILE A 50 13.58 0.19 -2.82
C ILE A 50 13.30 -0.72 -1.64
N ILE A 51 14.37 -1.10 -0.95
CA ILE A 51 14.27 -1.96 0.23
C ILE A 51 14.35 -1.08 1.47
N ALA A 52 13.28 -1.04 2.21
CA ALA A 52 13.18 -0.24 3.42
C ALA A 52 13.55 -1.08 4.63
N SER A 53 14.06 -0.42 5.65
CA SER A 53 14.49 -1.09 6.87
C SER A 53 13.34 -1.51 7.77
N LYS A 54 12.22 -0.82 7.70
CA LYS A 54 11.08 -1.14 8.56
C LYS A 54 10.30 -2.33 8.04
N SER A 55 9.60 -2.99 8.95
CA SER A 55 8.78 -4.14 8.57
C SER A 55 7.49 -3.67 7.92
N ILE A 56 6.82 -4.58 7.24
CA ILE A 56 5.55 -4.26 6.59
C ILE A 56 4.49 -3.85 7.63
N LYS A 57 4.56 -4.42 8.82
CA LYS A 57 3.62 -4.07 9.85
C LYS A 57 3.80 -2.62 10.29
N GLU A 58 5.03 -2.16 10.34
CA GLU A 58 5.28 -0.78 10.68
C GLU A 58 4.71 0.16 9.63
N TYR A 59 4.83 -0.21 8.35
CA TYR A 59 4.26 0.61 7.29
C TYR A 59 2.74 0.57 7.32
N GLU A 60 2.16 -0.57 7.69
CA GLU A 60 0.72 -0.66 7.82
C GLU A 60 0.22 0.37 8.84
N ASN A 61 0.98 0.56 9.91
CA ASN A 61 0.58 1.52 10.94
C ASN A 61 0.85 2.96 10.56
N LEU A 62 1.84 3.20 9.72
CA LEU A 62 2.21 4.55 9.34
C LEU A 62 1.39 5.12 8.19
N LEU A 63 0.97 4.27 7.27
CA LEU A 63 0.33 4.73 6.05
C LEU A 63 -1.15 5.01 6.28
N PRO A 64 -1.73 5.88 5.46
CA PRO A 64 -3.15 6.20 5.61
C PRO A 64 -4.05 4.99 5.42
N GLN A 65 -5.29 5.12 5.80
CA GLN A 65 -6.23 4.01 5.79
C GLN A 65 -6.55 3.48 4.40
N TYR A 66 -6.27 4.23 3.35
CA TYR A 66 -6.53 3.70 2.03
C TYR A 66 -5.44 2.72 1.60
N PHE A 67 -4.43 2.51 2.46
CA PHE A 67 -3.52 1.39 2.30
C PHE A 67 -4.01 0.29 3.23
N PHE A 68 -4.14 -0.92 2.74
CA PHE A 68 -4.51 -2.01 3.64
C PHE A 68 -3.89 -3.33 3.20
N ARG A 69 -3.78 -4.22 4.16
CA ARG A 69 -3.16 -5.52 3.93
C ARG A 69 -4.13 -6.42 3.20
N VAL A 70 -3.67 -7.02 2.13
CA VAL A 70 -4.47 -8.01 1.40
C VAL A 70 -3.92 -9.41 1.58
N HIS A 71 -2.71 -9.49 2.14
CA HIS A 71 -2.01 -10.76 2.32
C HIS A 71 -0.99 -10.49 3.41
N LYS A 72 -0.53 -11.50 4.12
CA LYS A 72 0.43 -11.25 5.18
C LYS A 72 1.68 -10.55 4.64
N SER A 73 1.98 -10.73 3.38
CA SER A 73 3.17 -10.14 2.77
C SER A 73 2.89 -8.95 1.87
N HIS A 74 1.65 -8.53 1.72
CA HIS A 74 1.32 -7.46 0.79
C HIS A 74 0.41 -6.41 1.38
N LEU A 75 0.82 -5.16 1.23
CA LEU A 75 0.06 -3.99 1.66
C LEU A 75 -0.12 -3.14 0.42
N ILE A 76 -1.32 -2.79 0.06
CA ILE A 76 -1.57 -2.08 -1.19
C ILE A 76 -2.20 -0.72 -0.96
N ASN A 77 -1.96 0.17 -1.91
CA ASN A 77 -2.64 1.45 -1.98
C ASN A 77 -3.91 1.23 -2.81
N SER A 78 -5.07 1.33 -2.17
CA SER A 78 -6.31 1.01 -2.85
C SER A 78 -6.61 1.92 -4.03
N ASN A 79 -6.00 3.09 -4.07
CA ASN A 79 -6.21 3.99 -5.20
C ASN A 79 -5.58 3.48 -6.48
N PHE A 80 -4.73 2.47 -6.39
CA PHE A 80 -4.14 1.88 -7.58
C PHE A 80 -4.86 0.61 -8.02
N VAL A 81 -5.94 0.21 -7.34
CA VAL A 81 -6.64 -1.01 -7.68
C VAL A 81 -7.50 -0.80 -8.93
N VAL A 82 -7.34 -1.69 -9.89
CA VAL A 82 -8.12 -1.67 -11.11
C VAL A 82 -9.20 -2.74 -11.07
N LYS A 83 -8.91 -3.87 -10.44
CA LYS A 83 -9.82 -5.00 -10.50
C LYS A 83 -9.58 -5.93 -9.33
N PHE A 84 -10.63 -6.51 -8.81
CA PHE A 84 -10.54 -7.55 -7.81
C PHE A 84 -11.11 -8.83 -8.41
N ASN A 85 -10.32 -9.89 -8.41
CA ASN A 85 -10.80 -11.17 -8.87
C ASN A 85 -11.02 -12.05 -7.66
N GLY A 86 -12.27 -12.36 -7.38
CA GLY A 86 -12.63 -13.06 -6.16
C GLY A 86 -12.79 -14.55 -6.26
N GLY A 87 -12.26 -15.17 -7.29
CA GLY A 87 -12.38 -16.61 -7.44
C GLY A 87 -11.52 -17.35 -6.45
N GLU A 88 -11.23 -18.60 -6.77
CA GLU A 88 -10.48 -19.44 -5.89
C GLU A 88 -9.11 -18.89 -5.60
N ASN A 89 -8.45 -18.33 -6.56
CA ASN A 89 -7.16 -17.70 -6.36
C ASN A 89 -7.36 -16.20 -6.45
N SER A 90 -7.84 -15.63 -5.37
CA SER A 90 -8.19 -14.21 -5.35
C SER A 90 -6.97 -13.33 -5.50
N PHE A 91 -7.11 -12.25 -6.25
CA PHE A 91 -6.04 -11.28 -6.38
C PHE A 91 -6.62 -9.91 -6.73
N VAL A 92 -5.82 -8.87 -6.51
CA VAL A 92 -6.15 -7.54 -6.99
C VAL A 92 -5.17 -7.20 -8.10
N LEU A 93 -5.68 -6.54 -9.14
CA LEU A 93 -4.86 -6.05 -10.23
C LEU A 93 -4.65 -4.57 -10.00
N LEU A 94 -3.42 -4.13 -10.03
CA LEU A 94 -3.10 -2.73 -9.82
C LEU A 94 -2.79 -2.03 -11.14
N LYS A 95 -2.77 -0.71 -11.12
CA LYS A 95 -2.56 0.07 -12.34
C LYS A 95 -1.23 -0.23 -13.03
N ASP A 96 -0.25 -0.69 -12.28
CA ASP A 96 1.04 -1.03 -12.85
C ASP A 96 1.07 -2.45 -13.38
N HIS A 97 -0.10 -3.07 -13.51
CA HIS A 97 -0.28 -4.42 -14.04
C HIS A 97 0.16 -5.54 -13.09
N SER A 98 0.56 -5.21 -11.87
CA SER A 98 0.91 -6.26 -10.93
C SER A 98 -0.36 -6.93 -10.41
N GLU A 99 -0.28 -8.23 -10.17
CA GLU A 99 -1.37 -9.01 -9.60
C GLU A 99 -0.96 -9.43 -8.22
N ILE A 100 -1.67 -8.95 -7.22
CA ILE A 100 -1.29 -9.17 -5.83
C ILE A 100 -2.26 -10.15 -5.19
N SER A 101 -1.73 -11.26 -4.71
CA SER A 101 -2.55 -12.29 -4.07
C SER A 101 -3.29 -11.75 -2.87
N VAL A 102 -4.53 -12.19 -2.74
CA VAL A 102 -5.35 -11.86 -1.57
C VAL A 102 -5.52 -13.15 -0.78
N SER A 103 -5.11 -13.14 0.49
CA SER A 103 -5.19 -14.35 1.28
C SER A 103 -6.65 -14.69 1.54
N ARG A 104 -6.89 -15.98 1.75
CA ARG A 104 -8.24 -16.47 2.00
C ARG A 104 -8.85 -15.81 3.23
N ARG A 105 -8.03 -15.67 4.27
CA ARG A 105 -8.48 -15.04 5.50
C ARG A 105 -8.91 -13.60 5.31
N ARG A 106 -8.30 -12.89 4.39
CA ARG A 106 -8.56 -11.47 4.24
C ARG A 106 -9.50 -11.14 3.11
N LYS A 107 -9.98 -12.15 2.39
CA LYS A 107 -10.79 -11.91 1.21
C LYS A 107 -12.02 -11.08 1.49
N GLN A 108 -12.76 -11.42 2.53
CA GLN A 108 -13.97 -10.69 2.85
C GLN A 108 -13.66 -9.25 3.25
N PHE A 109 -12.63 -9.08 4.07
CA PHE A 109 -12.20 -7.75 4.48
C PHE A 109 -11.84 -6.90 3.27
N VAL A 110 -11.09 -7.48 2.33
CA VAL A 110 -10.66 -6.76 1.14
C VAL A 110 -11.86 -6.39 0.28
N GLN A 111 -12.79 -7.31 0.10
CA GLN A 111 -13.99 -7.02 -0.67
C GLN A 111 -14.76 -5.86 -0.07
N GLU A 112 -14.88 -5.85 1.24
CA GLU A 112 -15.61 -4.79 1.92
C GLU A 112 -14.90 -3.46 1.78
N LYS A 113 -13.58 -3.46 1.93
CA LYS A 113 -12.84 -2.22 1.80
C LYS A 113 -12.91 -1.67 0.39
N LEU A 114 -12.80 -2.52 -0.61
CA LEU A 114 -12.85 -2.06 -1.99
C LEU A 114 -14.24 -1.58 -2.39
N ALA A 115 -15.27 -2.12 -1.79
CA ALA A 115 -16.61 -1.68 -2.09
C ALA A 115 -16.90 -0.28 -1.57
N LEU A 116 -16.10 0.18 -0.61
CA LEU A 116 -16.36 1.45 0.04
C LEU A 116 -15.35 2.53 -0.28
N ILE A 117 -14.52 2.32 -1.29
CA ILE A 117 -13.53 3.33 -1.66
C ILE A 117 -14.22 4.56 -2.19
N LYS A 118 -13.89 5.75 -1.61
CA LYS A 118 -14.39 6.95 -2.12
C LYS A 118 -13.58 7.41 -3.22
N LYS A 119 -14.17 7.81 -4.28
CA LYS A 119 -13.43 8.36 -5.35
C LYS A 119 -12.99 9.61 -4.94
N ASP A 120 -11.95 10.08 -5.21
CA ASP A 120 -11.48 11.16 -4.77
C ASP A 120 -11.85 12.09 -5.23
N GLN A 121 -12.08 12.73 -4.94
CA GLN A 121 -12.61 13.73 -5.31
C GLN A 121 -11.82 14.66 -5.57
#